data_7f3047304fef371d7bd9b3b2231c8167
#
_entry.id   7f3047304fef371d7bd9b3b2231c8167
#
_cell.length_a   1.000
_cell.length_b   1.000
_cell.length_c   1.000
_cell.angle_alpha   90.00
_cell.angle_beta   90.00
_cell.angle_gamma   90.00
#
_symmetry.space_group_name_H-M   'P 1'
#
loop_
_entity.id
_entity.type
_entity.pdbx_description
1 polymer ?
#
loop_
_entity_poly.entity_id
_entity_poly.type
_entity_poly.pdbx_seq_one_letter_code
_entity_poly.pdbx_strand_id
1 'polypeptide(L)'
;MQTRLTFEKPLKKDSNKQPKANLSENKRKYTLVDLFSGIGGFHNGFLDTDRFDLKLAVDFNKECALFHQVNFPELPFELMDVSKIDKAFYKKKNISDVDVLIGGPPCQGFSTIGARASSNQEKRLKYDIRNNLIGHFIEQIRILKPKYFLMENVRGLTTYKGGDFFTDVLEEFNSLKGYKVNYKILNAVDYGVPQSRQRTFVFGNRIGYDINDFPESDHFENGVNGSKYKTVQYAIGDLVGKEHNFPNHAPLVHGEINIQRYKLIPEGGRMPEDKLSPELYRKNFGSTFKRLHREKPSLTMVPGHNAFPIHPFLNRSLTVREAARIQTFSDDIIFVGNRQAQCIQVGNAVPPLFAKKWANHILNILDEYAQ
;
A
#
# COMPACT_ATOMS: atom_id res chain seq x y z
N MET A 1 -22.40 5.60 32.01
CA MET A 1 -21.10 5.38 32.60
C MET A 1 -20.08 5.36 31.49
N GLN A 2 -19.33 6.45 31.31
CA GLN A 2 -18.25 6.56 30.32
C GLN A 2 -16.99 5.99 30.93
N THR A 3 -16.51 4.87 30.43
CA THR A 3 -15.21 4.28 30.81
C THR A 3 -14.12 5.08 30.09
N ARG A 4 -13.40 5.93 30.84
CA ARG A 4 -12.16 6.55 30.37
C ARG A 4 -11.13 5.44 30.19
N LEU A 5 -10.72 5.22 28.96
CA LEU A 5 -9.52 4.45 28.63
C LEU A 5 -8.30 5.33 28.96
N THR A 6 -7.63 5.01 30.04
CA THR A 6 -6.31 5.57 30.38
C THR A 6 -5.26 4.83 29.54
N PHE A 7 -4.65 5.52 28.61
CA PHE A 7 -3.48 5.02 27.89
C PHE A 7 -2.25 5.19 28.78
N GLU A 8 -1.60 4.09 29.12
CA GLU A 8 -0.26 4.14 29.72
C GLU A 8 0.72 4.77 28.73
N LYS A 9 1.61 5.63 29.25
CA LYS A 9 2.63 6.30 28.44
C LYS A 9 3.53 5.28 27.75
N PRO A 10 3.92 5.50 26.47
CA PRO A 10 4.82 4.60 25.77
C PRO A 10 6.18 4.53 26.50
N LEU A 11 6.69 3.31 26.61
CA LEU A 11 8.03 3.01 27.13
C LEU A 11 9.07 3.86 26.41
N LYS A 12 9.97 4.50 27.18
CA LYS A 12 11.05 5.34 26.68
C LYS A 12 11.87 4.55 25.64
N LYS A 13 12.09 5.16 24.49
CA LYS A 13 13.02 4.68 23.45
C LYS A 13 14.39 4.42 24.08
N ASP A 14 14.89 3.18 23.96
CA ASP A 14 16.30 2.88 24.25
C ASP A 14 17.19 3.66 23.28
N SER A 15 17.93 4.61 23.84
CA SER A 15 18.83 5.53 23.13
C SER A 15 20.19 4.92 22.80
N ASN A 16 20.27 3.63 22.47
CA ASN A 16 21.50 2.99 22.01
C ASN A 16 21.54 2.76 20.49
N LYS A 17 21.25 3.79 19.70
CA LYS A 17 21.79 3.88 18.34
C LYS A 17 23.10 4.63 18.44
N GLN A 18 24.22 3.93 18.26
CA GLN A 18 25.52 4.55 18.01
C GLN A 18 25.38 5.57 16.88
N PRO A 19 25.97 6.77 17.02
CA PRO A 19 25.94 7.73 15.93
C PRO A 19 26.71 7.14 14.76
N LYS A 20 26.02 6.90 13.64
CA LYS A 20 26.68 6.73 12.36
C LYS A 20 27.35 8.06 12.05
N ALA A 21 28.65 8.15 12.36
CA ALA A 21 29.51 9.15 11.77
C ALA A 21 29.50 8.93 10.26
N ASN A 22 28.83 9.84 9.53
CA ASN A 22 29.18 10.09 8.14
C ASN A 22 28.74 11.49 7.78
N LEU A 23 29.69 12.25 7.32
CA LEU A 23 29.57 13.47 6.54
C LEU A 23 28.46 13.30 5.47
N SER A 24 27.22 13.60 5.82
CA SER A 24 26.19 13.83 4.83
C SER A 24 26.51 15.20 4.22
N GLU A 25 27.10 15.21 3.03
CA GLU A 25 26.90 16.32 2.12
C GLU A 25 25.43 16.74 2.24
N ASN A 26 25.20 18.04 2.38
CA ASN A 26 23.88 18.63 2.58
C ASN A 26 23.06 18.50 1.28
N LYS A 27 22.70 17.24 0.93
CA LYS A 27 22.00 16.92 -0.32
C LYS A 27 20.61 17.54 -0.27
N ARG A 28 20.22 18.18 -1.36
CA ARG A 28 18.90 18.80 -1.54
C ARG A 28 17.77 17.80 -1.17
N LYS A 29 16.80 18.26 -0.39
CA LYS A 29 15.54 17.55 -0.17
C LYS A 29 14.50 18.01 -1.17
N TYR A 30 13.70 17.07 -1.67
CA TYR A 30 12.62 17.30 -2.61
C TYR A 30 11.27 17.29 -1.88
N THR A 31 10.38 18.18 -2.30
CA THR A 31 9.04 18.29 -1.72
C THR A 31 8.12 17.17 -2.20
N LEU A 32 7.39 16.56 -1.26
CA LEU A 32 6.47 15.45 -1.50
C LEU A 32 5.05 15.80 -1.04
N VAL A 33 4.07 15.42 -1.85
CA VAL A 33 2.65 15.42 -1.48
C VAL A 33 2.11 14.01 -1.71
N ASP A 34 1.36 13.47 -0.74
CA ASP A 34 0.73 12.14 -0.82
C ASP A 34 -0.80 12.25 -0.67
N LEU A 35 -1.52 11.91 -1.72
CA LEU A 35 -2.98 11.94 -1.77
C LEU A 35 -3.56 10.51 -1.71
N PHE A 36 -4.67 10.34 -1.01
CA PHE A 36 -5.20 9.00 -0.70
C PHE A 36 -4.17 8.17 0.05
N SER A 37 -3.49 8.82 1.01
CA SER A 37 -2.27 8.32 1.63
C SER A 37 -2.47 7.06 2.49
N GLY A 38 -3.72 6.77 2.89
CA GLY A 38 -4.03 5.67 3.78
C GLY A 38 -3.23 5.77 5.09
N ILE A 39 -2.54 4.69 5.44
CA ILE A 39 -1.63 4.64 6.59
C ILE A 39 -0.19 5.08 6.26
N GLY A 40 0.03 5.67 5.10
CA GLY A 40 1.34 6.22 4.74
C GLY A 40 2.39 5.24 4.25
N GLY A 41 2.02 4.01 3.91
CA GLY A 41 3.00 3.05 3.39
C GLY A 41 3.75 3.56 2.16
N PHE A 42 3.09 4.40 1.34
CA PHE A 42 3.69 5.00 0.16
C PHE A 42 4.70 6.09 0.52
N HIS A 43 4.30 7.13 1.23
CA HIS A 43 5.23 8.22 1.58
C HIS A 43 6.33 7.78 2.56
N ASN A 44 6.07 6.80 3.44
CA ASN A 44 7.12 6.28 4.33
C ASN A 44 8.30 5.69 3.56
N GLY A 45 8.06 4.98 2.45
CA GLY A 45 9.13 4.51 1.58
C GLY A 45 9.96 5.66 0.97
N PHE A 46 9.34 6.81 0.69
CA PHE A 46 10.04 8.02 0.25
C PHE A 46 10.84 8.66 1.40
N LEU A 47 10.24 8.81 2.56
CA LEU A 47 10.87 9.39 3.75
C LEU A 47 12.07 8.56 4.23
N ASP A 48 12.04 7.24 4.06
CA ASP A 48 13.15 6.32 4.36
C ASP A 48 14.44 6.59 3.55
N THR A 49 14.40 7.47 2.56
CA THR A 49 15.57 7.89 1.80
C THR A 49 16.29 9.09 2.41
N ASP A 50 15.68 9.76 3.41
CA ASP A 50 16.12 11.04 4.00
C ASP A 50 16.24 12.19 2.98
N ARG A 51 15.70 12.02 1.76
CA ARG A 51 15.81 12.97 0.65
C ARG A 51 14.49 13.66 0.29
N PHE A 52 13.38 13.26 0.90
CA PHE A 52 12.07 13.88 0.68
C PHE A 52 11.57 14.59 1.94
N ASP A 53 10.86 15.68 1.71
CA ASP A 53 10.19 16.48 2.73
C ASP A 53 8.68 16.43 2.43
N LEU A 54 7.93 15.68 3.24
CA LEU A 54 6.49 15.54 3.11
C LEU A 54 5.82 16.87 3.50
N LYS A 55 5.18 17.53 2.54
CA LYS A 55 4.45 18.78 2.78
C LYS A 55 2.99 18.55 3.11
N LEU A 56 2.43 17.43 2.69
CA LEU A 56 1.03 17.09 2.92
C LEU A 56 0.79 15.60 2.66
N ALA A 57 0.11 14.94 3.58
CA ALA A 57 -0.57 13.67 3.37
C ALA A 57 -2.07 13.87 3.58
N VAL A 58 -2.91 13.28 2.72
CA VAL A 58 -4.38 13.42 2.81
C VAL A 58 -5.06 12.07 2.70
N ASP A 59 -5.97 11.82 3.61
CA ASP A 59 -6.95 10.73 3.47
C ASP A 59 -8.28 11.12 4.15
N PHE A 60 -9.40 10.56 3.70
CA PHE A 60 -10.71 10.83 4.29
C PHE A 60 -11.08 9.88 5.43
N ASN A 61 -10.27 8.83 5.65
CA ASN A 61 -10.56 7.78 6.61
C ASN A 61 -10.06 8.15 8.02
N LYS A 62 -10.97 8.10 8.99
CA LYS A 62 -10.67 8.44 10.39
C LYS A 62 -9.66 7.48 11.05
N GLU A 63 -9.69 6.20 10.68
CA GLU A 63 -8.70 5.22 11.16
C GLU A 63 -7.30 5.54 10.63
N CYS A 64 -7.18 6.06 9.40
CA CYS A 64 -5.90 6.53 8.88
C CYS A 64 -5.41 7.77 9.62
N ALA A 65 -6.31 8.71 9.96
CA ALA A 65 -5.94 9.87 10.79
C ALA A 65 -5.45 9.45 12.18
N LEU A 66 -6.16 8.53 12.83
CA LEU A 66 -5.72 7.99 14.12
C LEU A 66 -4.37 7.25 14.01
N PHE A 67 -4.16 6.51 12.93
CA PHE A 67 -2.89 5.83 12.67
C PHE A 67 -1.73 6.84 12.56
N HIS A 68 -1.91 7.93 11.81
CA HIS A 68 -0.90 8.99 11.68
C HIS A 68 -0.64 9.68 13.03
N GLN A 69 -1.69 10.00 13.79
CA GLN A 69 -1.54 10.60 15.11
C GLN A 69 -0.73 9.73 16.08
N VAL A 70 -0.87 8.40 16.00
CA VAL A 70 -0.16 7.45 16.87
C VAL A 70 1.28 7.22 16.44
N ASN A 71 1.52 7.08 15.12
CA ASN A 71 2.83 6.65 14.61
C ASN A 71 3.70 7.81 14.12
N PHE A 72 3.09 8.88 13.61
CA PHE A 72 3.78 9.99 12.92
C PHE A 72 3.15 11.35 13.27
N PRO A 73 3.05 11.71 14.57
CA PRO A 73 2.36 12.94 15.00
C PRO A 73 2.98 14.22 14.44
N GLU A 74 4.26 14.16 14.02
CA GLU A 74 5.00 15.28 13.43
C GLU A 74 4.78 15.44 11.93
N LEU A 75 4.24 14.42 11.23
CA LEU A 75 4.02 14.52 9.80
C LEU A 75 2.73 15.28 9.47
N PRO A 76 2.73 16.10 8.41
CA PRO A 76 1.57 16.91 8.03
C PRO A 76 0.48 16.02 7.40
N PHE A 77 -0.50 15.62 8.19
CA PHE A 77 -1.66 14.83 7.75
C PHE A 77 -2.95 15.65 7.86
N GLU A 78 -3.79 15.59 6.83
CA GLU A 78 -5.11 16.20 6.80
C GLU A 78 -6.20 15.14 6.59
N LEU A 79 -7.16 15.09 7.52
CA LEU A 79 -8.37 14.26 7.38
C LEU A 79 -9.36 14.99 6.49
N MET A 80 -9.28 14.74 5.17
CA MET A 80 -10.07 15.45 4.17
C MET A 80 -10.34 14.58 2.94
N ASP A 81 -11.47 14.85 2.29
CA ASP A 81 -11.75 14.31 0.96
C ASP A 81 -10.96 15.09 -0.10
N VAL A 82 -10.14 14.36 -0.89
CA VAL A 82 -9.31 14.95 -1.95
C VAL A 82 -10.14 15.72 -2.99
N SER A 83 -11.40 15.35 -3.20
CA SER A 83 -12.32 16.07 -4.10
C SER A 83 -12.62 17.51 -3.68
N LYS A 84 -12.36 17.86 -2.42
CA LYS A 84 -12.57 19.18 -1.84
C LYS A 84 -11.32 20.07 -1.82
N ILE A 85 -10.19 19.55 -2.32
CA ILE A 85 -8.93 20.27 -2.34
C ILE A 85 -8.85 21.10 -3.63
N ASP A 86 -8.70 22.38 -3.47
CA ASP A 86 -8.55 23.35 -4.53
C ASP A 86 -7.23 24.15 -4.42
N LYS A 87 -6.99 25.04 -5.34
CA LYS A 87 -5.81 25.93 -5.33
C LYS A 87 -5.74 26.81 -4.08
N ALA A 88 -6.89 27.24 -3.53
CA ALA A 88 -6.92 28.09 -2.35
C ALA A 88 -6.47 27.31 -1.10
N PHE A 89 -6.80 26.03 -1.00
CA PHE A 89 -6.33 25.15 0.05
C PHE A 89 -4.79 25.09 0.09
N TYR A 90 -4.15 24.81 -1.05
CA TYR A 90 -2.68 24.76 -1.13
C TYR A 90 -2.04 26.10 -0.78
N LYS A 91 -2.62 27.21 -1.28
CA LYS A 91 -2.15 28.55 -0.92
C LYS A 91 -2.22 28.81 0.59
N LYS A 92 -3.34 28.41 1.24
CA LYS A 92 -3.51 28.55 2.70
C LYS A 92 -2.49 27.72 3.48
N LYS A 93 -2.07 26.58 2.95
CA LYS A 93 -1.07 25.70 3.55
C LYS A 93 0.38 26.06 3.18
N ASN A 94 0.60 27.12 2.39
CA ASN A 94 1.90 27.51 1.83
C ASN A 94 2.58 26.37 1.07
N ILE A 95 1.80 25.57 0.33
CA ILE A 95 2.30 24.48 -0.51
C ILE A 95 2.38 24.97 -1.95
N SER A 96 3.60 25.12 -2.44
CA SER A 96 3.95 25.46 -3.83
C SER A 96 5.18 24.65 -4.26
N ASP A 97 5.49 24.67 -5.53
CA ASP A 97 6.72 24.08 -6.09
C ASP A 97 6.94 22.62 -5.67
N VAL A 98 5.88 21.83 -5.78
CA VAL A 98 5.91 20.41 -5.44
C VAL A 98 6.78 19.65 -6.43
N ASP A 99 7.82 18.98 -5.94
CA ASP A 99 8.68 18.17 -6.78
C ASP A 99 7.99 16.84 -7.16
N VAL A 100 7.37 16.17 -6.18
CA VAL A 100 6.75 14.85 -6.39
C VAL A 100 5.35 14.80 -5.78
N LEU A 101 4.39 14.36 -6.59
CA LEU A 101 3.04 14.01 -6.15
C LEU A 101 2.85 12.50 -6.26
N ILE A 102 2.53 11.85 -5.15
CA ILE A 102 2.17 10.43 -5.13
C ILE A 102 0.73 10.23 -4.69
N GLY A 103 0.15 9.06 -4.99
CA GLY A 103 -1.16 8.71 -4.47
C GLY A 103 -1.67 7.34 -4.92
N GLY A 104 -2.55 6.77 -4.10
CA GLY A 104 -3.23 5.50 -4.37
C GLY A 104 -4.75 5.67 -4.38
N PRO A 105 -5.36 6.35 -5.36
CA PRO A 105 -6.81 6.53 -5.38
C PRO A 105 -7.53 5.18 -5.42
N PRO A 106 -8.50 4.91 -4.50
CA PRO A 106 -9.15 3.61 -4.44
C PRO A 106 -10.00 3.32 -5.67
N CYS A 107 -9.92 2.06 -6.12
CA CYS A 107 -10.68 1.52 -7.25
C CYS A 107 -12.17 1.25 -6.89
N GLN A 108 -12.59 1.48 -5.64
CA GLN A 108 -13.92 1.05 -5.13
C GLN A 108 -15.12 1.83 -5.69
N GLY A 109 -14.94 3.00 -6.27
CA GLY A 109 -16.01 3.72 -6.99
C GLY A 109 -16.61 2.94 -8.16
N PHE A 110 -15.94 1.89 -8.61
CA PHE A 110 -16.34 1.09 -9.78
C PHE A 110 -17.25 -0.09 -9.46
N SER A 111 -17.13 -0.70 -8.27
CA SER A 111 -17.87 -1.92 -7.92
C SER A 111 -19.35 -1.67 -7.62
N THR A 112 -19.71 -0.51 -7.08
CA THR A 112 -21.11 -0.18 -6.70
C THR A 112 -21.90 0.42 -7.86
N ILE A 113 -21.25 1.08 -8.82
CA ILE A 113 -21.89 1.68 -9.99
C ILE A 113 -22.07 0.63 -11.11
N GLY A 114 -21.12 -0.28 -11.29
CA GLY A 114 -21.15 -1.33 -12.33
C GLY A 114 -22.28 -2.35 -12.17
N ALA A 115 -22.64 -2.71 -10.93
CA ALA A 115 -23.71 -3.68 -10.67
C ALA A 115 -25.13 -3.11 -10.91
N ARG A 116 -25.32 -1.79 -10.89
CA ARG A 116 -26.62 -1.13 -11.10
C ARG A 116 -26.81 -0.55 -12.52
N ALA A 117 -25.82 -0.55 -13.38
CA ALA A 117 -25.84 0.10 -14.70
C ALA A 117 -26.19 -0.85 -15.85
N SER A 118 -26.82 -1.99 -15.61
CA SER A 118 -27.00 -3.05 -16.63
C SER A 118 -28.10 -2.81 -17.66
N SER A 119 -28.89 -1.74 -17.64
CA SER A 119 -30.04 -1.63 -18.54
C SER A 119 -30.33 -0.27 -19.18
N ASN A 120 -29.49 0.74 -19.04
CA ASN A 120 -29.81 2.04 -19.62
C ASN A 120 -28.61 2.69 -20.34
N GLN A 121 -28.70 2.81 -21.68
CA GLN A 121 -27.67 3.38 -22.56
C GLN A 121 -27.35 4.85 -22.24
N GLU A 122 -28.33 5.62 -21.72
CA GLU A 122 -28.15 7.00 -21.27
C GLU A 122 -27.28 7.15 -20.01
N LYS A 123 -27.19 6.08 -19.18
CA LYS A 123 -26.28 6.07 -18.01
C LYS A 123 -24.82 5.80 -18.37
N ARG A 124 -24.54 5.28 -19.57
CA ARG A 124 -23.17 5.14 -20.11
C ARG A 124 -22.49 6.48 -20.35
N LEU A 125 -23.23 7.51 -20.73
CA LEU A 125 -22.74 8.87 -21.00
C LEU A 125 -22.39 9.68 -19.75
N LYS A 126 -22.74 9.19 -18.55
CA LYS A 126 -22.44 9.87 -17.27
C LYS A 126 -21.23 9.34 -16.51
N TYR A 127 -20.45 8.46 -17.12
CA TYR A 127 -19.22 7.99 -16.51
C TYR A 127 -18.06 8.92 -16.87
N ASP A 128 -18.13 10.15 -16.36
CA ASP A 128 -17.06 11.13 -16.50
C ASP A 128 -15.93 10.74 -15.52
N ILE A 129 -14.75 10.39 -16.05
CA ILE A 129 -13.54 10.10 -15.26
C ILE A 129 -13.24 11.23 -14.28
N ARG A 130 -13.56 12.47 -14.65
CA ARG A 130 -13.38 13.66 -13.81
C ARG A 130 -14.16 13.63 -12.50
N ASN A 131 -15.22 12.81 -12.42
CA ASN A 131 -16.04 12.63 -11.21
C ASN A 131 -15.65 11.42 -10.37
N ASN A 132 -14.58 10.72 -10.70
CA ASN A 132 -14.05 9.61 -9.93
C ASN A 132 -12.74 9.99 -9.19
N LEU A 133 -12.28 9.14 -8.28
CA LEU A 133 -11.14 9.44 -7.43
C LEU A 133 -9.82 9.56 -8.22
N ILE A 134 -9.68 8.85 -9.35
CA ILE A 134 -8.54 9.01 -10.28
C ILE A 134 -8.60 10.39 -10.95
N GLY A 135 -9.79 10.83 -11.39
CA GLY A 135 -9.98 12.17 -11.95
C GLY A 135 -9.60 13.27 -10.96
N HIS A 136 -9.94 13.11 -9.68
CA HIS A 136 -9.50 14.05 -8.65
C HIS A 136 -7.97 14.03 -8.47
N PHE A 137 -7.30 12.89 -8.55
CA PHE A 137 -5.84 12.85 -8.56
C PHE A 137 -5.25 13.61 -9.75
N ILE A 138 -5.79 13.42 -10.96
CA ILE A 138 -5.37 14.12 -12.19
C ILE A 138 -5.58 15.63 -12.04
N GLU A 139 -6.68 16.06 -11.42
CA GLU A 139 -6.94 17.49 -11.18
C GLU A 139 -5.89 18.08 -10.22
N GLN A 140 -5.44 17.33 -9.20
CA GLN A 140 -4.38 17.80 -8.33
C GLN A 140 -3.03 17.94 -9.06
N ILE A 141 -2.76 17.09 -10.08
CA ILE A 141 -1.59 17.29 -10.96
C ILE A 141 -1.71 18.62 -11.73
N ARG A 142 -2.91 18.98 -12.23
CA ARG A 142 -3.14 20.25 -12.92
C ARG A 142 -2.92 21.46 -12.02
N ILE A 143 -3.35 21.35 -10.76
CA ILE A 143 -3.23 22.43 -9.77
C ILE A 143 -1.77 22.60 -9.30
N LEU A 144 -1.14 21.52 -8.84
CA LEU A 144 0.20 21.53 -8.23
C LEU A 144 1.33 21.59 -9.26
N LYS A 145 1.10 21.03 -10.43
CA LYS A 145 2.10 20.90 -11.50
C LYS A 145 3.43 20.33 -10.99
N PRO A 146 3.43 19.15 -10.34
CA PRO A 146 4.65 18.56 -9.80
C PRO A 146 5.65 18.25 -10.92
N LYS A 147 6.94 18.18 -10.60
CA LYS A 147 7.95 17.73 -11.57
C LYS A 147 7.75 16.29 -11.99
N TYR A 148 7.37 15.46 -11.05
CA TYR A 148 7.07 14.04 -11.23
C TYR A 148 5.78 13.67 -10.49
N PHE A 149 4.95 12.82 -11.07
CA PHE A 149 3.83 12.21 -10.36
C PHE A 149 3.87 10.68 -10.48
N LEU A 150 3.36 10.01 -9.46
CA LEU A 150 3.28 8.55 -9.41
C LEU A 150 1.94 8.12 -8.77
N MET A 151 1.09 7.48 -9.54
CA MET A 151 -0.18 6.91 -9.08
C MET A 151 -0.05 5.38 -8.99
N GLU A 152 -0.38 4.81 -7.83
CA GLU A 152 -0.51 3.35 -7.65
C GLU A 152 -1.96 2.91 -7.74
N ASN A 153 -2.19 1.72 -8.31
CA ASN A 153 -3.49 1.07 -8.29
C ASN A 153 -3.36 -0.46 -8.41
N VAL A 154 -4.46 -1.18 -8.20
CA VAL A 154 -4.50 -2.63 -8.38
C VAL A 154 -4.32 -3.01 -9.85
N ARG A 155 -3.70 -4.18 -10.11
CA ARG A 155 -3.54 -4.70 -11.48
C ARG A 155 -4.88 -4.76 -12.25
N GLY A 156 -5.97 -5.09 -11.56
CA GLY A 156 -7.30 -5.20 -12.18
C GLY A 156 -7.81 -3.91 -12.84
N LEU A 157 -7.21 -2.76 -12.55
CA LEU A 157 -7.52 -1.49 -13.22
C LEU A 157 -7.34 -1.61 -14.75
N THR A 158 -6.29 -2.28 -15.21
CA THR A 158 -5.94 -2.39 -16.64
C THR A 158 -6.87 -3.32 -17.43
N THR A 159 -7.60 -4.19 -16.75
CA THR A 159 -8.52 -5.17 -17.38
C THR A 159 -9.98 -4.90 -17.07
N TYR A 160 -10.27 -3.91 -16.27
CA TYR A 160 -11.64 -3.55 -15.91
C TYR A 160 -12.43 -3.14 -17.15
N LYS A 161 -13.64 -3.71 -17.32
CA LYS A 161 -14.50 -3.53 -18.51
C LYS A 161 -13.78 -3.81 -19.84
N GLY A 162 -12.96 -4.85 -19.89
CA GLY A 162 -12.23 -5.21 -21.12
C GLY A 162 -11.02 -4.32 -21.41
N GLY A 163 -10.71 -3.37 -20.54
CA GLY A 163 -9.60 -2.41 -20.74
C GLY A 163 -10.05 -0.99 -21.14
N ASP A 164 -11.28 -0.82 -21.63
CA ASP A 164 -11.79 0.47 -22.12
C ASP A 164 -11.65 1.57 -21.07
N PHE A 165 -12.00 1.25 -19.82
CA PHE A 165 -11.87 2.21 -18.74
C PHE A 165 -10.43 2.70 -18.50
N PHE A 166 -9.45 1.81 -18.61
CA PHE A 166 -8.06 2.16 -18.45
C PHE A 166 -7.53 3.00 -19.63
N THR A 167 -8.03 2.74 -20.82
CA THR A 167 -7.76 3.59 -22.00
C THR A 167 -8.24 5.02 -21.76
N ASP A 168 -9.48 5.20 -21.30
CA ASP A 168 -10.01 6.52 -20.98
C ASP A 168 -9.17 7.22 -19.87
N VAL A 169 -8.74 6.47 -18.85
CA VAL A 169 -7.84 6.98 -17.79
C VAL A 169 -6.51 7.47 -18.37
N LEU A 170 -5.90 6.70 -19.27
CA LEU A 170 -4.64 7.09 -19.90
C LEU A 170 -4.81 8.29 -20.84
N GLU A 171 -5.92 8.40 -21.55
CA GLU A 171 -6.23 9.58 -22.37
C GLU A 171 -6.30 10.84 -21.51
N GLU A 172 -6.96 10.77 -20.35
CA GLU A 172 -7.05 11.89 -19.43
C GLU A 172 -5.67 12.28 -18.84
N PHE A 173 -4.82 11.30 -18.52
CA PHE A 173 -3.43 11.59 -18.12
C PHE A 173 -2.62 12.21 -19.27
N ASN A 174 -2.76 11.71 -20.49
CA ASN A 174 -2.08 12.25 -21.67
C ASN A 174 -2.54 13.67 -22.07
N SER A 175 -3.72 14.10 -21.59
CA SER A 175 -4.21 15.48 -21.77
C SER A 175 -3.45 16.51 -20.91
N LEU A 176 -2.62 16.07 -19.96
CA LEU A 176 -1.85 16.92 -19.07
C LEU A 176 -0.75 17.67 -19.87
N LYS A 177 -0.92 18.98 -20.05
CA LYS A 177 0.02 19.80 -20.80
C LYS A 177 1.42 19.78 -20.20
N GLY A 178 2.41 19.45 -21.02
CA GLY A 178 3.82 19.45 -20.65
C GLY A 178 4.29 18.17 -19.96
N TYR A 179 3.41 17.22 -19.71
CA TYR A 179 3.80 15.92 -19.18
C TYR A 179 3.98 14.87 -20.27
N LYS A 180 4.99 14.03 -20.09
CA LYS A 180 5.05 12.70 -20.72
C LYS A 180 4.56 11.68 -19.70
N VAL A 181 3.70 10.75 -20.13
CA VAL A 181 3.05 9.78 -19.23
C VAL A 181 3.30 8.36 -19.72
N ASN A 182 3.49 7.44 -18.80
CA ASN A 182 3.58 6.02 -19.07
C ASN A 182 2.94 5.22 -17.92
N TYR A 183 2.79 3.92 -18.10
CA TYR A 183 2.38 3.03 -17.04
C TYR A 183 3.16 1.72 -17.06
N LYS A 184 3.25 1.07 -15.92
CA LYS A 184 3.88 -0.24 -15.78
C LYS A 184 3.15 -1.07 -14.74
N ILE A 185 3.02 -2.37 -14.99
CA ILE A 185 2.58 -3.33 -13.97
C ILE A 185 3.84 -3.96 -13.38
N LEU A 186 4.06 -3.72 -12.08
CA LEU A 186 5.21 -4.22 -11.35
C LEU A 186 4.76 -5.19 -10.26
N ASN A 187 5.60 -6.17 -9.92
CA ASN A 187 5.35 -7.10 -8.85
C ASN A 187 6.30 -6.83 -7.67
N ALA A 188 5.76 -6.54 -6.50
CA ALA A 188 6.53 -6.17 -5.32
C ALA A 188 7.61 -7.21 -4.93
N VAL A 189 7.39 -8.49 -5.26
CA VAL A 189 8.37 -9.56 -4.99
C VAL A 189 9.69 -9.35 -5.75
N ASP A 190 9.64 -8.76 -6.93
CA ASP A 190 10.82 -8.46 -7.76
C ASP A 190 11.70 -7.35 -7.16
N TYR A 191 11.21 -6.70 -6.08
CA TYR A 191 11.83 -5.60 -5.37
C TYR A 191 12.12 -5.92 -3.89
N GLY A 192 12.14 -7.21 -3.53
CA GLY A 192 12.52 -7.68 -2.19
C GLY A 192 11.40 -7.72 -1.18
N VAL A 193 10.16 -7.44 -1.55
CA VAL A 193 9.00 -7.64 -0.69
C VAL A 193 8.66 -9.14 -0.64
N PRO A 194 8.51 -9.77 0.54
CA PRO A 194 8.20 -11.21 0.63
C PRO A 194 6.74 -11.52 0.28
N GLN A 195 6.23 -10.89 -0.77
CA GLN A 195 4.85 -10.99 -1.23
C GLN A 195 4.73 -10.80 -2.73
N SER A 196 4.08 -11.73 -3.43
CA SER A 196 3.64 -11.51 -4.80
C SER A 196 2.44 -10.57 -4.80
N ARG A 197 2.69 -9.29 -5.16
CA ARG A 197 1.71 -8.20 -5.17
C ARG A 197 1.89 -7.38 -6.43
N GLN A 198 1.08 -7.65 -7.45
CA GLN A 198 1.12 -6.89 -8.69
C GLN A 198 0.32 -5.59 -8.56
N ARG A 199 0.93 -4.49 -9.01
CA ARG A 199 0.32 -3.16 -8.99
C ARG A 199 0.57 -2.44 -10.30
N THR A 200 -0.42 -1.68 -10.73
CA THR A 200 -0.30 -0.77 -11.87
C THR A 200 0.20 0.56 -11.33
N PHE A 201 1.29 1.04 -11.89
CA PHE A 201 1.79 2.40 -11.66
C PHE A 201 1.56 3.21 -12.92
N VAL A 202 0.88 4.36 -12.79
CA VAL A 202 0.82 5.40 -13.83
C VAL A 202 1.70 6.54 -13.35
N PHE A 203 2.66 6.94 -14.17
CA PHE A 203 3.66 7.93 -13.79
C PHE A 203 3.96 8.88 -14.94
N GLY A 204 4.44 10.06 -14.60
CA GLY A 204 4.77 11.05 -15.60
C GLY A 204 5.61 12.19 -15.05
N ASN A 205 6.34 12.84 -15.95
CA ASN A 205 7.14 13.98 -15.61
C ASN A 205 7.00 15.10 -16.65
N ARG A 206 7.28 16.35 -16.22
CA ARG A 206 7.32 17.54 -17.09
C ARG A 206 8.72 18.14 -17.22
N ILE A 207 9.73 17.40 -16.81
CA ILE A 207 11.14 17.82 -16.82
C ILE A 207 11.93 17.23 -17.99
N GLY A 208 11.26 16.55 -18.92
CA GLY A 208 11.85 16.04 -20.15
C GLY A 208 12.59 14.70 -20.03
N TYR A 209 12.55 14.07 -18.84
CA TYR A 209 13.19 12.78 -18.62
C TYR A 209 12.51 11.65 -19.42
N ASP A 210 13.26 10.57 -19.70
CA ASP A 210 12.71 9.41 -20.43
C ASP A 210 11.63 8.71 -19.60
N ILE A 211 10.46 8.59 -20.19
CA ILE A 211 9.30 7.99 -19.53
C ILE A 211 9.29 6.46 -19.61
N ASN A 212 10.19 5.85 -20.36
CA ASN A 212 10.34 4.39 -20.41
C ASN A 212 11.20 3.85 -19.27
N ASP A 213 11.83 4.75 -18.51
CA ASP A 213 12.63 4.39 -17.35
C ASP A 213 11.75 4.22 -16.09
N PHE A 214 11.97 3.16 -15.36
CA PHE A 214 11.27 2.79 -14.11
C PHE A 214 12.21 1.92 -13.24
N PRO A 215 11.91 1.71 -11.94
CA PRO A 215 12.80 0.95 -11.06
C PRO A 215 13.13 -0.43 -11.61
N GLU A 216 14.40 -0.76 -11.68
CA GLU A 216 14.86 -2.09 -12.08
C GLU A 216 14.62 -3.11 -10.98
N SER A 217 14.27 -4.34 -11.40
CA SER A 217 14.12 -5.49 -10.50
C SER A 217 15.50 -5.92 -9.98
N ASP A 218 15.58 -6.22 -8.68
CA ASP A 218 16.81 -6.70 -8.05
C ASP A 218 16.63 -8.04 -7.31
N HIS A 219 15.43 -8.62 -7.38
CA HIS A 219 15.11 -9.94 -6.84
C HIS A 219 14.49 -10.83 -7.91
N PHE A 220 14.86 -12.12 -7.91
CA PHE A 220 14.46 -13.09 -8.91
C PHE A 220 14.17 -14.45 -8.26
N GLU A 221 13.29 -15.26 -8.84
CA GLU A 221 12.90 -16.55 -8.26
C GLU A 221 14.09 -17.49 -8.08
N ASN A 222 14.97 -17.55 -9.07
CA ASN A 222 16.17 -18.38 -9.06
C ASN A 222 17.44 -17.68 -8.52
N GLY A 223 17.38 -16.38 -8.24
CA GLY A 223 18.51 -15.57 -7.80
C GLY A 223 19.57 -15.29 -8.88
N VAL A 224 19.28 -15.62 -10.13
CA VAL A 224 20.16 -15.26 -11.25
C VAL A 224 19.98 -13.78 -11.56
N ASN A 225 21.09 -13.06 -11.72
CA ASN A 225 21.13 -11.60 -11.94
C ASN A 225 20.67 -10.74 -10.74
N GLY A 226 20.62 -11.30 -9.53
CA GLY A 226 20.26 -10.56 -8.33
C GLY A 226 20.03 -11.44 -7.10
N SER A 227 19.30 -10.91 -6.13
CA SER A 227 18.93 -11.66 -4.93
C SER A 227 17.78 -12.62 -5.21
N LYS A 228 17.70 -13.73 -4.44
CA LYS A 228 16.50 -14.57 -4.43
C LYS A 228 15.31 -13.84 -3.81
N TYR A 229 14.11 -14.22 -4.24
CA TYR A 229 12.88 -13.77 -3.60
C TYR A 229 12.91 -13.99 -2.09
N LYS A 230 12.47 -13.00 -1.34
CA LYS A 230 12.28 -13.13 0.11
C LYS A 230 11.06 -13.99 0.39
N THR A 231 11.18 -14.89 1.36
CA THR A 231 10.15 -15.88 1.68
C THR A 231 9.31 -15.45 2.88
N VAL A 232 8.21 -16.15 3.11
CA VAL A 232 7.40 -15.96 4.33
C VAL A 232 8.24 -16.27 5.58
N GLN A 233 9.06 -17.32 5.55
CA GLN A 233 9.98 -17.67 6.66
C GLN A 233 10.95 -16.53 6.97
N TYR A 234 11.51 -15.89 5.95
CA TYR A 234 12.38 -14.73 6.13
C TYR A 234 11.66 -13.59 6.88
N ALA A 235 10.38 -13.34 6.56
CA ALA A 235 9.64 -12.22 7.10
C ALA A 235 9.14 -12.43 8.53
N ILE A 236 8.70 -13.65 8.87
CA ILE A 236 7.95 -13.92 10.10
C ILE A 236 8.44 -15.11 10.91
N GLY A 237 9.48 -15.83 10.44
CA GLY A 237 9.92 -17.05 11.11
C GLY A 237 10.41 -16.87 12.54
N ASP A 238 10.95 -15.71 12.85
CA ASP A 238 11.43 -15.35 14.18
C ASP A 238 10.32 -14.88 15.15
N LEU A 239 9.09 -14.68 14.67
CA LEU A 239 7.95 -14.24 15.48
C LEU A 239 7.24 -15.38 16.20
N VAL A 240 7.44 -16.60 15.76
CA VAL A 240 6.79 -17.79 16.36
C VAL A 240 7.22 -17.95 17.83
N GLY A 241 6.23 -18.11 18.71
CA GLY A 241 6.46 -18.19 20.15
C GLY A 241 6.73 -16.84 20.84
N LYS A 242 6.61 -15.72 20.10
CA LYS A 242 6.77 -14.36 20.62
C LYS A 242 5.48 -13.56 20.56
N GLU A 243 4.35 -14.25 20.55
CA GLU A 243 3.02 -13.63 20.60
C GLU A 243 2.96 -12.69 21.81
N HIS A 244 2.42 -11.49 21.61
CA HIS A 244 2.34 -10.38 22.57
C HIS A 244 3.66 -9.61 22.86
N ASN A 245 4.80 -10.02 22.32
CA ASN A 245 6.06 -9.26 22.47
C ASN A 245 6.19 -8.07 21.51
N PHE A 246 5.31 -8.00 20.51
CA PHE A 246 5.28 -6.91 19.52
C PHE A 246 3.88 -6.31 19.42
N PRO A 247 3.76 -5.02 19.07
CA PRO A 247 2.46 -4.42 18.78
C PRO A 247 1.71 -5.23 17.70
N ASN A 248 0.41 -5.45 17.90
CA ASN A 248 -0.46 -6.16 16.96
C ASN A 248 -0.08 -7.63 16.66
N HIS A 249 0.70 -8.27 17.54
CA HIS A 249 1.10 -9.69 17.37
C HIS A 249 0.21 -10.67 18.15
N ALA A 250 -0.97 -10.26 18.59
CA ALA A 250 -1.94 -11.14 19.21
C ALA A 250 -2.64 -12.03 18.16
N PRO A 251 -2.62 -13.38 18.32
CA PRO A 251 -3.35 -14.27 17.44
C PRO A 251 -4.87 -14.04 17.52
N LEU A 252 -5.55 -14.26 16.39
CA LEU A 252 -7.01 -14.33 16.37
C LEU A 252 -7.45 -15.67 16.99
N VAL A 253 -8.39 -15.63 17.91
CA VAL A 253 -9.03 -16.83 18.45
C VAL A 253 -10.01 -17.38 17.41
N HIS A 254 -9.77 -18.61 16.97
CA HIS A 254 -10.61 -19.30 16.00
C HIS A 254 -11.50 -20.32 16.70
N GLY A 255 -12.76 -20.45 16.25
CA GLY A 255 -13.64 -21.54 16.68
C GLY A 255 -13.11 -22.91 16.25
N GLU A 256 -13.44 -23.95 17.04
CA GLU A 256 -12.92 -25.32 16.85
C GLU A 256 -13.08 -25.84 15.42
N ILE A 257 -14.23 -25.62 14.80
CA ILE A 257 -14.50 -26.02 13.41
C ILE A 257 -13.46 -25.43 12.44
N ASN A 258 -13.07 -24.16 12.63
CA ASN A 258 -12.06 -23.54 11.78
C ASN A 258 -10.66 -24.10 12.06
N ILE A 259 -10.34 -24.42 13.31
CA ILE A 259 -9.08 -25.09 13.66
C ILE A 259 -8.99 -26.46 12.99
N GLN A 260 -10.08 -27.25 13.03
CA GLN A 260 -10.15 -28.56 12.35
C GLN A 260 -9.99 -28.40 10.83
N ARG A 261 -10.64 -27.41 10.22
CA ARG A 261 -10.44 -27.09 8.81
C ARG A 261 -9.00 -26.73 8.50
N TYR A 262 -8.36 -25.92 9.34
CA TYR A 262 -6.96 -25.51 9.12
C TYR A 262 -6.01 -26.69 9.17
N LYS A 263 -6.21 -27.67 10.07
CA LYS A 263 -5.41 -28.91 10.14
C LYS A 263 -5.41 -29.71 8.84
N LEU A 264 -6.47 -29.63 8.04
CA LEU A 264 -6.59 -30.32 6.76
C LEU A 264 -5.87 -29.63 5.60
N ILE A 265 -5.51 -28.34 5.74
CA ILE A 265 -4.91 -27.58 4.65
C ILE A 265 -3.39 -27.78 4.69
N PRO A 266 -2.79 -28.39 3.65
CA PRO A 266 -1.35 -28.60 3.60
C PRO A 266 -0.62 -27.27 3.43
N GLU A 267 0.67 -27.24 3.78
CA GLU A 267 1.53 -26.06 3.57
C GLU A 267 1.54 -25.65 2.10
N GLY A 268 1.31 -24.36 1.83
CA GLY A 268 1.18 -23.81 0.48
C GLY A 268 -0.14 -24.13 -0.23
N GLY A 269 -1.01 -24.93 0.40
CA GLY A 269 -2.24 -25.46 -0.19
C GLY A 269 -3.50 -24.65 0.11
N ARG A 270 -4.59 -25.18 -0.42
CA ARG A 270 -5.96 -24.74 -0.18
C ARG A 270 -6.75 -25.84 0.50
N MET A 271 -7.96 -25.52 0.95
CA MET A 271 -8.89 -26.50 1.49
C MET A 271 -9.12 -27.64 0.49
N PRO A 272 -8.90 -28.91 0.90
CA PRO A 272 -9.21 -30.08 0.08
C PRO A 272 -10.72 -30.36 0.17
N GLU A 273 -11.53 -29.67 -0.63
CA GLU A 273 -13.00 -29.69 -0.52
C GLU A 273 -13.58 -31.09 -0.78
N ASP A 274 -12.90 -31.91 -1.59
CA ASP A 274 -13.24 -33.32 -1.90
C ASP A 274 -13.08 -34.28 -0.69
N LYS A 275 -12.37 -33.87 0.35
CA LYS A 275 -12.07 -34.68 1.55
C LYS A 275 -12.77 -34.20 2.81
N LEU A 276 -13.71 -33.25 2.69
CA LEU A 276 -14.39 -32.68 3.84
C LEU A 276 -15.58 -33.53 4.29
N SER A 277 -15.66 -33.79 5.61
CA SER A 277 -16.89 -34.30 6.21
C SER A 277 -18.00 -33.22 6.12
N PRO A 278 -19.28 -33.63 6.17
CA PRO A 278 -20.41 -32.69 6.10
C PRO A 278 -20.32 -31.54 7.12
N GLU A 279 -19.83 -31.79 8.33
CA GLU A 279 -19.71 -30.79 9.41
C GLU A 279 -18.63 -29.75 9.10
N LEU A 280 -17.60 -30.11 8.34
CA LEU A 280 -16.51 -29.22 7.94
C LEU A 280 -16.78 -28.51 6.63
N TYR A 281 -17.78 -28.97 5.88
CA TYR A 281 -18.11 -28.37 4.59
C TYR A 281 -18.69 -26.95 4.74
N ARG A 282 -18.39 -26.09 3.80
CA ARG A 282 -19.09 -24.81 3.57
C ARG A 282 -19.05 -24.49 2.08
N LYS A 283 -20.08 -23.78 1.60
CA LYS A 283 -20.28 -23.47 0.19
C LYS A 283 -19.11 -22.72 -0.48
N ASN A 284 -18.28 -22.01 0.29
CA ASN A 284 -17.20 -21.20 -0.26
C ASN A 284 -16.05 -21.04 0.74
N PHE A 285 -14.83 -21.37 0.30
CA PHE A 285 -13.59 -21.16 1.03
C PHE A 285 -12.78 -20.05 0.34
N GLY A 286 -12.83 -18.85 0.90
CA GLY A 286 -12.12 -17.68 0.40
C GLY A 286 -10.60 -17.75 0.60
N SER A 287 -9.93 -16.64 0.30
CA SER A 287 -8.47 -16.48 0.43
C SER A 287 -7.92 -16.72 1.85
N THR A 288 -8.76 -16.53 2.88
CA THR A 288 -8.41 -16.81 4.29
C THR A 288 -8.24 -18.31 4.60
N PHE A 289 -8.70 -19.21 3.72
CA PHE A 289 -8.50 -20.66 3.82
C PHE A 289 -7.39 -21.16 2.88
N LYS A 290 -6.40 -20.31 2.63
CA LYS A 290 -5.16 -20.69 1.98
C LYS A 290 -4.02 -20.63 2.98
N ARG A 291 -3.29 -21.73 3.15
CA ARG A 291 -2.08 -21.79 3.98
C ARG A 291 -0.88 -21.28 3.17
N LEU A 292 -0.11 -20.42 3.78
CA LEU A 292 1.14 -19.95 3.16
C LEU A 292 2.19 -21.06 3.13
N HIS A 293 3.20 -20.89 2.28
CA HIS A 293 4.38 -21.77 2.22
C HIS A 293 5.58 -21.03 2.78
N ARG A 294 6.32 -21.64 3.72
CA ARG A 294 7.45 -20.97 4.39
C ARG A 294 8.54 -20.54 3.43
N GLU A 295 8.88 -21.39 2.45
CA GLU A 295 9.98 -21.18 1.50
C GLU A 295 9.55 -20.42 0.23
N LYS A 296 8.37 -19.82 0.21
CA LYS A 296 7.87 -19.03 -0.91
C LYS A 296 7.46 -17.63 -0.45
N PRO A 297 7.42 -16.64 -1.37
CA PRO A 297 6.74 -15.39 -1.10
C PRO A 297 5.26 -15.61 -0.79
N SER A 298 4.69 -14.76 0.05
CA SER A 298 3.25 -14.75 0.30
C SER A 298 2.46 -14.37 -0.95
N LEU A 299 1.18 -14.76 -0.98
CA LEU A 299 0.22 -14.10 -1.88
C LEU A 299 -0.14 -12.70 -1.37
N THR A 300 -0.79 -11.93 -2.24
CA THR A 300 -1.28 -10.59 -1.89
C THR A 300 -2.17 -10.63 -0.65
N MET A 301 -1.83 -9.81 0.36
CA MET A 301 -2.71 -9.55 1.50
C MET A 301 -3.91 -8.76 1.02
N VAL A 302 -5.11 -9.35 1.15
CA VAL A 302 -6.35 -8.74 0.67
C VAL A 302 -7.06 -8.05 1.83
N PRO A 303 -7.45 -6.78 1.71
CA PRO A 303 -8.25 -6.08 2.71
C PRO A 303 -9.69 -6.60 2.76
N GLY A 304 -10.40 -6.30 3.82
CA GLY A 304 -11.86 -6.49 3.93
C GLY A 304 -12.31 -7.66 4.80
N HIS A 305 -11.39 -8.45 5.36
CA HIS A 305 -11.67 -9.51 6.33
C HIS A 305 -10.98 -9.22 7.66
N ASN A 306 -11.49 -9.82 8.73
CA ASN A 306 -10.84 -9.78 10.05
C ASN A 306 -9.72 -10.83 10.22
N ALA A 307 -9.44 -11.60 9.17
CA ALA A 307 -8.42 -12.65 9.14
C ALA A 307 -7.59 -12.58 7.86
N PHE A 308 -6.33 -12.88 7.99
CA PHE A 308 -5.38 -13.10 6.92
C PHE A 308 -5.31 -14.59 6.51
N PRO A 309 -4.53 -14.97 5.48
CA PRO A 309 -4.22 -16.36 5.18
C PRO A 309 -3.67 -17.12 6.40
N ILE A 310 -3.70 -18.45 6.31
CA ILE A 310 -3.24 -19.33 7.39
C ILE A 310 -1.70 -19.31 7.43
N HIS A 311 -1.17 -19.25 8.65
CA HIS A 311 0.27 -19.37 8.93
C HIS A 311 0.84 -20.66 8.31
N PRO A 312 2.09 -20.69 7.81
CA PRO A 312 2.64 -21.85 7.10
C PRO A 312 2.50 -23.19 7.85
N PHE A 313 2.76 -23.20 9.14
CA PHE A 313 2.76 -24.43 9.95
C PHE A 313 1.95 -24.34 11.26
N LEU A 314 1.35 -23.19 11.59
CA LEU A 314 0.43 -23.06 12.72
C LEU A 314 -1.03 -23.10 12.25
N ASN A 315 -1.92 -23.69 13.05
CA ASN A 315 -3.34 -23.82 12.70
C ASN A 315 -4.13 -22.57 13.10
N ARG A 316 -3.64 -21.40 12.68
CA ARG A 316 -4.25 -20.08 12.85
C ARG A 316 -3.99 -19.18 11.65
N SER A 317 -4.79 -18.15 11.49
CA SER A 317 -4.46 -17.07 10.55
C SER A 317 -3.22 -16.30 11.01
N LEU A 318 -2.58 -15.58 10.10
CA LEU A 318 -1.53 -14.63 10.48
C LEU A 318 -2.04 -13.59 11.48
N THR A 319 -1.16 -13.14 12.35
CA THR A 319 -1.39 -11.93 13.15
C THR A 319 -1.28 -10.69 12.27
N VAL A 320 -1.69 -9.52 12.77
CA VAL A 320 -1.51 -8.25 12.05
C VAL A 320 -0.02 -7.95 11.89
N ARG A 321 0.80 -8.21 12.91
CA ARG A 321 2.25 -8.02 12.86
C ARG A 321 2.92 -8.90 11.80
N GLU A 322 2.55 -10.17 11.72
CA GLU A 322 3.07 -11.08 10.69
C GLU A 322 2.72 -10.57 9.28
N ALA A 323 1.47 -10.16 9.06
CA ALA A 323 1.05 -9.59 7.79
C ALA A 323 1.75 -8.26 7.48
N ALA A 324 1.98 -7.41 8.49
CA ALA A 324 2.69 -6.15 8.38
C ALA A 324 4.16 -6.35 7.98
N ARG A 325 4.87 -7.32 8.57
CA ARG A 325 6.23 -7.67 8.17
C ARG A 325 6.31 -8.20 6.74
N ILE A 326 5.33 -9.01 6.31
CA ILE A 326 5.21 -9.43 4.91
C ILE A 326 5.01 -8.23 3.98
N GLN A 327 4.33 -7.19 4.46
CA GLN A 327 4.19 -5.90 3.76
C GLN A 327 5.38 -4.95 3.99
N THR A 328 6.43 -5.40 4.66
CA THR A 328 7.67 -4.63 4.95
C THR A 328 7.51 -3.42 5.87
N PHE A 329 6.46 -3.39 6.70
CA PHE A 329 6.37 -2.43 7.80
C PHE A 329 7.33 -2.81 8.93
N SER A 330 7.93 -1.82 9.58
CA SER A 330 8.79 -2.01 10.75
C SER A 330 7.97 -2.38 12.00
N ASP A 331 8.64 -2.94 13.01
CA ASP A 331 7.98 -3.50 14.18
C ASP A 331 7.47 -2.45 15.18
N ASP A 332 7.94 -1.23 15.09
CA ASP A 332 7.51 -0.10 15.92
C ASP A 332 6.18 0.50 15.47
N ILE A 333 5.73 0.20 14.26
CA ILE A 333 4.43 0.67 13.74
C ILE A 333 3.27 0.01 14.49
N ILE A 334 2.35 0.82 14.99
CA ILE A 334 1.14 0.39 15.70
C ILE A 334 -0.08 0.52 14.79
N PHE A 335 -0.72 -0.59 14.43
CA PHE A 335 -1.98 -0.59 13.69
C PHE A 335 -3.13 -0.36 14.67
N VAL A 336 -4.01 0.57 14.33
CA VAL A 336 -5.04 1.10 15.24
C VAL A 336 -6.45 0.60 14.91
N GLY A 337 -7.36 0.77 15.85
CA GLY A 337 -8.75 0.35 15.70
C GLY A 337 -8.97 -1.14 15.98
N ASN A 338 -10.13 -1.67 15.59
CA ASN A 338 -10.45 -3.08 15.75
C ASN A 338 -9.68 -3.95 14.75
N ARG A 339 -9.73 -5.27 14.93
CA ARG A 339 -9.01 -6.24 14.10
C ARG A 339 -9.28 -6.07 12.60
N GLN A 340 -10.52 -5.81 12.22
CA GLN A 340 -10.88 -5.61 10.81
C GLN A 340 -10.23 -4.34 10.24
N ALA A 341 -10.25 -3.24 10.98
CA ALA A 341 -9.58 -2.00 10.60
C ALA A 341 -8.07 -2.21 10.42
N GLN A 342 -7.41 -2.91 11.35
CA GLN A 342 -6.00 -3.25 11.26
C GLN A 342 -5.68 -4.11 10.01
N CYS A 343 -6.51 -5.11 9.71
CA CYS A 343 -6.36 -5.92 8.49
C CYS A 343 -6.53 -5.10 7.22
N ILE A 344 -7.47 -4.14 7.21
CA ILE A 344 -7.69 -3.23 6.09
C ILE A 344 -6.49 -2.29 5.92
N GLN A 345 -5.95 -1.75 7.01
CA GLN A 345 -4.75 -0.89 7.00
C GLN A 345 -3.57 -1.61 6.35
N VAL A 346 -3.26 -2.82 6.80
CA VAL A 346 -2.15 -3.61 6.22
C VAL A 346 -2.43 -3.99 4.77
N GLY A 347 -3.64 -4.46 4.44
CA GLY A 347 -3.97 -4.99 3.12
C GLY A 347 -3.99 -3.93 2.01
N ASN A 348 -4.45 -2.69 2.34
CA ASN A 348 -4.53 -1.60 1.38
C ASN A 348 -3.17 -0.92 1.12
N ALA A 349 -2.27 -0.95 2.09
CA ALA A 349 -1.02 -0.20 2.01
C ALA A 349 -0.13 -0.62 0.83
N VAL A 350 0.55 0.35 0.26
CA VAL A 350 1.73 0.11 -0.58
C VAL A 350 2.86 -0.34 0.36
N PRO A 351 3.56 -1.46 0.08
CA PRO A 351 4.69 -1.88 0.90
C PRO A 351 5.78 -0.80 0.94
N PRO A 352 6.23 -0.33 2.14
CA PRO A 352 7.24 0.74 2.23
C PRO A 352 8.52 0.45 1.45
N LEU A 353 9.00 -0.79 1.45
CA LEU A 353 10.18 -1.18 0.66
C LEU A 353 9.96 -1.00 -0.85
N PHE A 354 8.77 -1.33 -1.36
CA PHE A 354 8.43 -1.13 -2.77
C PHE A 354 8.35 0.35 -3.12
N ALA A 355 7.74 1.16 -2.25
CA ALA A 355 7.71 2.61 -2.39
C ALA A 355 9.13 3.22 -2.37
N LYS A 356 10.04 2.69 -1.53
CA LYS A 356 11.44 3.13 -1.46
C LYS A 356 12.21 2.87 -2.77
N LYS A 357 11.89 1.80 -3.51
CA LYS A 357 12.48 1.56 -4.84
C LYS A 357 12.07 2.66 -5.83
N TRP A 358 10.81 3.03 -5.85
CA TRP A 358 10.34 4.16 -6.64
C TRP A 358 10.96 5.48 -6.18
N ALA A 359 11.07 5.71 -4.87
CA ALA A 359 11.70 6.91 -4.33
C ALA A 359 13.14 7.06 -4.79
N ASN A 360 13.96 6.02 -4.70
CA ASN A 360 15.35 6.03 -5.16
C ASN A 360 15.45 6.28 -6.67
N HIS A 361 14.60 5.66 -7.46
CA HIS A 361 14.53 5.87 -8.90
C HIS A 361 14.20 7.33 -9.24
N ILE A 362 13.17 7.91 -8.62
CA ILE A 362 12.77 9.31 -8.82
C ILE A 362 13.87 10.27 -8.33
N LEU A 363 14.58 9.95 -7.24
CA LEU A 363 15.72 10.74 -6.77
C LEU A 363 16.82 10.86 -7.83
N ASN A 364 17.18 9.75 -8.49
CA ASN A 364 18.18 9.77 -9.54
C ASN A 364 17.76 10.73 -10.68
N ILE A 365 16.49 10.65 -11.09
CA ILE A 365 15.90 11.53 -12.12
C ILE A 365 15.97 13.00 -11.69
N LEU A 366 15.57 13.29 -10.45
CA LEU A 366 15.52 14.67 -9.96
C LEU A 366 16.92 15.24 -9.71
N ASP A 367 17.87 14.42 -9.25
CA ASP A 367 19.26 14.83 -9.04
C ASP A 367 19.96 15.11 -10.40
N GLU A 368 19.71 14.29 -11.43
CA GLU A 368 20.19 14.54 -12.79
C GLU A 368 19.59 15.82 -13.39
N TYR A 369 18.31 16.05 -13.20
CA TYR A 369 17.65 17.27 -13.69
C TYR A 369 18.14 18.55 -12.98
N ALA A 370 18.63 18.44 -11.75
CA ALA A 370 19.07 19.59 -10.94
C ALA A 370 20.51 20.03 -11.27
N GLN A 371 21.27 19.23 -12.02
CA GLN A 371 22.61 19.54 -12.52
C GLN A 371 22.55 20.40 -13.78
#